data_b4ba2c931cf1e1c742b1d6eb66f08551
#
_entry.id   b4ba2c931cf1e1c742b1d6eb66f08551
#
_cell.length_a   1.000
_cell.length_b   1.000
_cell.length_c   1.000
_cell.angle_alpha   90.00
_cell.angle_beta   90.00
_cell.angle_gamma   90.00
#
_symmetry.space_group_name_H-M   'P 1'
#
loop_
_entity.id
_entity.type
_entity.pdbx_description
1 polymer ?
#
loop_
_entity_poly.entity_id
_entity_poly.type
_entity_poly.pdbx_seq_one_letter_code
_entity_poly.pdbx_strand_id
1 'polypeptide(L)'
;MMEFLEKKAAITGVGLSDVGRRLNRDPLELTADACLQAIADAGLTRKDIDGISTYPGAGVSGAPGFSGASIAEVQDMLRLNLNWYNGGLEQAGQLGSVITACAAVAAGYANHVLCFRTVWEATATAGGRKYRPPKK
;
A
#
# COMPACT_ATOMS: atom_id res chain seq x y z
N MET A 1 13.94 26.78 -19.15
CA MET A 1 13.76 26.74 -17.68
C MET A 1 13.40 25.32 -17.27
N MET A 2 14.12 24.75 -16.32
CA MET A 2 13.84 23.40 -15.85
C MET A 2 12.56 23.44 -15.01
N GLU A 3 11.52 22.70 -15.44
CA GLU A 3 10.28 22.56 -14.67
C GLU A 3 10.48 21.50 -13.58
N PHE A 4 10.28 21.86 -12.32
CA PHE A 4 10.43 20.91 -11.23
C PHE A 4 9.24 19.94 -11.20
N LEU A 5 9.54 18.65 -11.22
CA LEU A 5 8.53 17.57 -11.25
C LEU A 5 7.66 17.52 -9.97
N GLU A 6 8.16 18.04 -8.87
CA GLU A 6 7.44 18.09 -7.58
C GLU A 6 6.12 18.87 -7.65
N LYS A 7 5.97 19.78 -8.61
CA LYS A 7 4.73 20.53 -8.82
C LYS A 7 3.68 19.76 -9.62
N LYS A 8 4.02 18.58 -10.15
CA LYS A 8 3.15 17.77 -11.01
C LYS A 8 2.39 16.68 -10.28
N ALA A 9 2.64 16.49 -8.99
CA ALA A 9 1.95 15.51 -8.17
C ALA A 9 1.54 16.12 -6.83
N ALA A 10 0.45 15.63 -6.27
CA ALA A 10 -0.06 16.04 -4.96
C ALA A 10 -0.58 14.83 -4.20
N ILE A 11 -0.49 14.85 -2.88
CA ILE A 11 -1.19 13.91 -2.01
C ILE A 11 -2.60 14.46 -1.82
N THR A 12 -3.61 13.70 -2.23
CA THR A 12 -5.01 14.15 -2.30
C THR A 12 -5.93 13.43 -1.31
N GLY A 13 -5.48 12.34 -0.72
CA GLY A 13 -6.25 11.60 0.28
C GLY A 13 -5.36 10.78 1.19
N VAL A 14 -5.84 10.57 2.40
CA VAL A 14 -5.19 9.72 3.42
C VAL A 14 -6.22 8.79 4.05
N GLY A 15 -5.75 7.62 4.47
CA GLY A 15 -6.58 6.64 5.16
C GLY A 15 -5.78 5.86 6.19
N LEU A 16 -6.42 5.50 7.28
CA LEU A 16 -5.82 4.76 8.37
C LEU A 16 -6.80 3.68 8.83
N SER A 17 -6.33 2.44 8.89
CA SER A 17 -7.09 1.35 9.52
C SER A 17 -7.07 1.47 11.04
N ASP A 18 -7.77 0.58 11.72
CA ASP A 18 -7.63 0.41 13.15
C ASP A 18 -6.16 0.20 13.53
N VAL A 19 -5.72 0.89 14.58
CA VAL A 19 -4.36 0.78 15.12
C VAL A 19 -4.45 0.22 16.54
N GLY A 20 -3.73 -0.86 16.79
CA GLY A 20 -3.70 -1.48 18.12
C GLY A 20 -2.76 -2.67 18.18
N ARG A 21 -2.44 -3.06 19.40
CA ARG A 21 -1.65 -4.25 19.64
C ARG A 21 -2.56 -5.49 19.58
N ARG A 22 -2.23 -6.47 18.71
CA ARG A 22 -2.94 -7.75 18.60
C ARG A 22 -4.42 -7.60 18.24
N LEU A 23 -4.71 -6.84 17.19
CA LEU A 23 -6.08 -6.65 16.72
C LEU A 23 -6.75 -7.95 16.24
N ASN A 24 -5.97 -9.02 15.99
CA ASN A 24 -6.43 -10.30 15.45
C ASN A 24 -7.23 -10.18 14.14
N ARG A 25 -6.93 -9.16 13.37
CA ARG A 25 -7.47 -8.94 12.03
C ARG A 25 -6.47 -9.36 10.96
N ASP A 26 -6.99 -9.80 9.84
CA ASP A 26 -6.17 -10.12 8.68
C ASP A 26 -5.45 -8.85 8.15
N PRO A 27 -4.16 -8.91 7.80
CA PRO A 27 -3.45 -7.76 7.28
C PRO A 27 -4.04 -7.23 5.96
N LEU A 28 -4.66 -8.08 5.15
CA LEU A 28 -5.35 -7.66 3.93
C LEU A 28 -6.59 -6.83 4.24
N GLU A 29 -7.37 -7.20 5.27
CA GLU A 29 -8.52 -6.41 5.73
C GLU A 29 -8.10 -5.03 6.22
N LEU A 30 -7.04 -4.96 7.06
CA LEU A 30 -6.50 -3.69 7.53
C LEU A 30 -6.02 -2.81 6.36
N THR A 31 -5.38 -3.42 5.37
CA THR A 31 -4.95 -2.73 4.16
C THR A 31 -6.15 -2.21 3.37
N ALA A 32 -7.21 -3.03 3.23
CA ALA A 32 -8.44 -2.64 2.54
C ALA A 32 -9.08 -1.41 3.17
N ASP A 33 -9.24 -1.43 4.49
CA ASP A 33 -9.86 -0.34 5.23
C ASP A 33 -9.11 0.99 5.00
N ALA A 34 -7.79 0.97 5.15
CA ALA A 34 -6.97 2.17 4.94
C ALA A 34 -7.01 2.66 3.49
N CYS A 35 -6.90 1.74 2.53
CA CYS A 35 -6.95 2.07 1.10
C CYS A 35 -8.28 2.66 0.68
N LEU A 36 -9.39 2.07 1.12
CA LEU A 36 -10.74 2.57 0.80
C LEU A 36 -11.00 3.94 1.42
N GLN A 37 -10.51 4.18 2.64
CA GLN A 37 -10.59 5.49 3.27
C GLN A 37 -9.80 6.55 2.49
N ALA A 38 -8.56 6.24 2.08
CA ALA A 38 -7.74 7.16 1.30
C ALA A 38 -8.37 7.50 -0.05
N ILE A 39 -8.95 6.51 -0.73
CA ILE A 39 -9.66 6.71 -2.01
C ILE A 39 -10.88 7.61 -1.80
N ALA A 40 -11.67 7.37 -0.76
CA ALA A 40 -12.84 8.17 -0.44
C ALA A 40 -12.47 9.60 -0.03
N ASP A 41 -11.42 9.78 0.79
CA ASP A 41 -10.92 11.07 1.22
C ASP A 41 -10.44 11.93 0.04
N ALA A 42 -9.85 11.29 -0.97
CA ALA A 42 -9.48 11.95 -2.23
C ALA A 42 -10.69 12.32 -3.12
N GLY A 43 -11.90 11.90 -2.76
CA GLY A 43 -13.10 12.08 -3.60
C GLY A 43 -13.09 11.18 -4.85
N LEU A 44 -12.34 10.09 -4.81
CA LEU A 44 -12.17 9.15 -5.92
C LEU A 44 -12.94 7.85 -5.69
N THR A 45 -12.95 7.03 -6.70
CA THR A 45 -13.44 5.65 -6.68
C THR A 45 -12.31 4.68 -7.00
N ARG A 46 -12.51 3.39 -6.75
CA ARG A 46 -11.54 2.35 -7.12
C ARG A 46 -11.22 2.33 -8.61
N LYS A 47 -12.15 2.77 -9.45
CA LYS A 47 -11.97 2.82 -10.92
C LYS A 47 -11.00 3.90 -11.37
N ASP A 48 -10.78 4.91 -10.52
CA ASP A 48 -9.87 6.01 -10.82
C ASP A 48 -8.41 5.67 -10.49
N ILE A 49 -8.18 4.60 -9.71
CA ILE A 49 -6.83 4.17 -9.31
C ILE A 49 -6.22 3.34 -10.42
N ASP A 50 -5.16 3.86 -11.02
CA ASP A 50 -4.42 3.26 -12.12
C ASP A 50 -2.93 2.99 -11.80
N GLY A 51 -2.51 3.30 -10.57
CA GLY A 51 -1.19 2.98 -10.06
C GLY A 51 -1.21 2.53 -8.61
N ILE A 52 -0.21 1.75 -8.18
CA ILE A 52 -0.06 1.29 -6.80
C ILE A 52 1.42 1.25 -6.41
N SER A 53 1.72 1.65 -5.18
CA SER A 53 3.08 1.64 -4.65
C SER A 53 3.10 1.22 -3.20
N THR A 54 4.06 0.37 -2.82
CA THR A 54 4.22 -0.09 -1.44
C THR A 54 5.67 -0.37 -1.08
N TYR A 55 5.95 -0.35 0.21
CA TYR A 55 7.20 -0.82 0.81
C TYR A 55 6.84 -1.74 1.99
N PRO A 56 7.52 -2.83 2.20
CA PRO A 56 8.62 -3.40 1.41
C PRO A 56 8.17 -4.26 0.23
N GLY A 57 6.89 -4.37 -0.03
CA GLY A 57 6.35 -5.30 -1.01
C GLY A 57 6.25 -6.74 -0.48
N ALA A 58 5.91 -7.66 -1.36
CA ALA A 58 5.78 -9.07 -1.03
C ALA A 58 7.15 -9.75 -0.84
N GLY A 59 7.16 -10.81 -0.04
CA GLY A 59 8.31 -11.72 0.04
C GLY A 59 9.45 -11.28 0.94
N VAL A 60 9.25 -10.29 1.81
CA VAL A 60 10.24 -9.97 2.85
C VAL A 60 10.26 -11.08 3.88
N SER A 61 11.27 -11.92 3.79
CA SER A 61 11.51 -13.00 4.75
C SER A 61 12.23 -12.49 5.99
N GLY A 62 11.98 -13.11 7.13
CA GLY A 62 12.77 -12.93 8.36
C GLY A 62 12.10 -12.09 9.44
N ALA A 63 11.12 -11.26 9.14
CA ALA A 63 10.36 -10.50 10.13
C ALA A 63 8.86 -10.75 9.98
N PRO A 64 8.27 -11.69 10.71
CA PRO A 64 6.84 -11.97 10.64
C PRO A 64 6.01 -10.71 10.88
N GLY A 65 5.09 -10.38 9.97
CA GLY A 65 4.23 -9.22 10.08
C GLY A 65 4.86 -7.88 9.67
N PHE A 66 6.12 -7.87 9.27
CA PHE A 66 6.77 -6.67 8.73
C PHE A 66 6.24 -6.30 7.33
N SER A 67 5.93 -7.30 6.52
CA SER A 67 5.18 -7.13 5.28
C SER A 67 3.72 -7.49 5.51
N GLY A 68 2.83 -6.62 5.09
CA GLY A 68 1.40 -6.88 5.04
C GLY A 68 0.98 -7.51 3.70
N ALA A 69 -0.12 -7.03 3.14
CA ALA A 69 -0.61 -7.45 1.84
C ALA A 69 0.36 -7.11 0.70
N SER A 70 0.42 -7.98 -0.29
CA SER A 70 1.14 -7.72 -1.54
C SER A 70 0.35 -6.82 -2.48
N ILE A 71 1.03 -6.27 -3.49
CA ILE A 71 0.37 -5.51 -4.56
C ILE A 71 -0.70 -6.36 -5.25
N ALA A 72 -0.37 -7.62 -5.57
CA ALA A 72 -1.30 -8.52 -6.25
C ALA A 72 -2.57 -8.79 -5.42
N GLU A 73 -2.43 -9.01 -4.12
CA GLU A 73 -3.58 -9.19 -3.22
C GLU A 73 -4.45 -7.94 -3.13
N VAL A 74 -3.84 -6.77 -3.02
CA VAL A 74 -4.59 -5.49 -2.97
C VAL A 74 -5.25 -5.19 -4.32
N GLN A 75 -4.54 -5.42 -5.42
CA GLN A 75 -5.09 -5.27 -6.77
C GLN A 75 -6.33 -6.15 -6.97
N ASP A 76 -6.25 -7.42 -6.61
CA ASP A 76 -7.36 -8.38 -6.76
C ASP A 76 -8.52 -8.00 -5.85
N MET A 77 -8.24 -7.74 -4.58
CA MET A 77 -9.26 -7.39 -3.58
C MET A 77 -10.04 -6.12 -3.96
N LEU A 78 -9.35 -5.07 -4.37
CA LEU A 78 -9.96 -3.81 -4.76
C LEU A 78 -10.41 -3.78 -6.23
N ARG A 79 -10.09 -4.82 -7.01
CA ARG A 79 -10.36 -4.93 -8.46
C ARG A 79 -9.82 -3.74 -9.23
N LEU A 80 -8.53 -3.43 -9.01
CA LEU A 80 -7.87 -2.31 -9.66
C LEU A 80 -7.39 -2.70 -11.07
N ASN A 81 -7.50 -1.77 -12.00
CA ASN A 81 -6.93 -1.89 -13.33
C ASN A 81 -5.68 -1.01 -13.43
N LEU A 82 -4.52 -1.60 -13.20
CA LEU A 82 -3.27 -0.86 -13.03
C LEU A 82 -2.51 -0.67 -14.35
N ASN A 83 -2.04 0.55 -14.58
CA ASN A 83 -1.07 0.89 -15.62
C ASN A 83 0.36 0.83 -15.08
N TRP A 84 0.53 1.04 -13.77
CA TRP A 84 1.83 1.11 -13.13
C TRP A 84 1.80 0.54 -11.71
N TYR A 85 2.91 -0.07 -11.32
CA TYR A 85 3.10 -0.49 -9.92
C TYR A 85 4.56 -0.45 -9.50
N ASN A 86 4.78 -0.30 -8.19
CA ASN A 86 6.10 -0.35 -7.57
C ASN A 86 6.03 -0.99 -6.19
N GLY A 87 6.97 -1.86 -5.91
CA GLY A 87 7.14 -2.47 -4.60
C GLY A 87 8.51 -3.10 -4.48
N GLY A 88 9.11 -3.04 -3.31
CA GLY A 88 10.41 -3.65 -3.08
C GLY A 88 11.13 -3.09 -1.87
N LEU A 89 12.20 -3.79 -1.46
CA LEU A 89 13.02 -3.45 -0.30
C LEU A 89 14.08 -2.39 -0.58
N GLU A 90 14.59 -2.36 -1.81
CA GLU A 90 15.70 -1.50 -2.19
C GLU A 90 15.23 -0.08 -2.56
N GLN A 91 14.53 0.55 -1.62
CA GLN A 91 14.08 1.93 -1.75
C GLN A 91 14.10 2.60 -0.37
N ALA A 92 13.94 3.91 -0.33
CA ALA A 92 14.01 4.71 0.91
C ALA A 92 12.78 4.54 1.82
N GLY A 93 12.45 3.29 2.18
CA GLY A 93 11.31 2.95 3.04
C GLY A 93 9.97 3.39 2.46
N GLN A 94 9.02 3.71 3.34
CA GLN A 94 7.69 4.14 2.95
C GLN A 94 7.70 5.46 2.16
N LEU A 95 8.59 6.38 2.51
CA LEU A 95 8.74 7.64 1.77
C LEU A 95 9.24 7.40 0.35
N GLY A 96 10.11 6.41 0.15
CA GLY A 96 10.57 6.00 -1.17
C GLY A 96 9.42 5.57 -2.07
N SER A 97 8.45 4.82 -1.53
CA SER A 97 7.27 4.40 -2.29
C SER A 97 6.39 5.60 -2.71
N VAL A 98 6.26 6.61 -1.86
CA VAL A 98 5.51 7.85 -2.19
C VAL A 98 6.25 8.71 -3.20
N ILE A 99 7.57 8.88 -3.04
CA ILE A 99 8.40 9.65 -3.98
C ILE A 99 8.36 9.01 -5.37
N THR A 100 8.48 7.69 -5.45
CA THR A 100 8.40 6.96 -6.72
C THR A 100 7.02 7.09 -7.36
N ALA A 101 5.96 7.07 -6.56
CA ALA A 101 4.60 7.31 -7.04
C ALA A 101 4.43 8.72 -7.62
N CYS A 102 4.96 9.75 -6.93
CA CYS A 102 4.96 11.12 -7.45
C CYS A 102 5.71 11.23 -8.77
N ALA A 103 6.86 10.55 -8.90
CA ALA A 103 7.61 10.51 -10.15
C ALA A 103 6.82 9.83 -11.27
N ALA A 104 6.10 8.74 -10.97
CA ALA A 104 5.25 8.04 -11.94
C ALA A 104 4.11 8.93 -12.46
N VAL A 105 3.44 9.67 -11.56
CA VAL A 105 2.42 10.65 -11.94
C VAL A 105 3.02 11.77 -12.81
N ALA A 106 4.13 12.35 -12.37
CA ALA A 106 4.80 13.43 -13.10
C ALA A 106 5.27 13.00 -14.50
N ALA A 107 5.67 11.73 -14.66
CA ALA A 107 6.09 11.15 -15.93
C ALA A 107 4.93 10.67 -16.82
N GLY A 108 3.69 10.65 -16.30
CA GLY A 108 2.51 10.22 -17.04
C GLY A 108 2.30 8.70 -17.10
N TYR A 109 2.96 7.93 -16.22
CA TYR A 109 2.73 6.47 -16.13
C TYR A 109 1.44 6.11 -15.43
N ALA A 110 0.96 6.96 -14.53
CA ALA A 110 -0.31 6.82 -13.85
C ALA A 110 -0.90 8.20 -13.53
N ASN A 111 -2.21 8.27 -13.32
CA ASN A 111 -2.92 9.48 -12.91
C ASN A 111 -3.15 9.52 -11.40
N HIS A 112 -3.56 8.38 -10.82
CA HIS A 112 -3.87 8.25 -9.40
C HIS A 112 -3.16 7.01 -8.84
N VAL A 113 -2.18 7.22 -7.98
CA VAL A 113 -1.41 6.16 -7.37
C VAL A 113 -1.81 5.97 -5.92
N LEU A 114 -2.21 4.76 -5.57
CA LEU A 114 -2.48 4.34 -4.21
C LEU A 114 -1.18 3.87 -3.55
N CYS A 115 -0.72 4.59 -2.53
CA CYS A 115 0.44 4.19 -1.73
C CYS A 115 -0.04 3.59 -0.42
N PHE A 116 0.43 2.41 -0.06
CA PHE A 116 0.03 1.76 1.19
C PHE A 116 1.19 1.12 1.94
N ARG A 117 1.00 0.95 3.23
CA ARG A 117 1.88 0.20 4.12
C ARG A 117 1.04 -0.46 5.21
N THR A 118 1.24 -1.74 5.43
CA THR A 118 0.62 -2.47 6.53
C THR A 118 1.68 -3.18 7.36
N VAL A 119 1.61 -3.01 8.66
CA VAL A 119 2.46 -3.70 9.64
C VAL A 119 1.55 -4.39 10.64
N TRP A 120 1.77 -5.68 10.88
CA TRP A 120 0.94 -6.51 11.77
C TRP A 120 1.78 -7.46 12.65
N GLU A 121 3.00 -7.08 12.96
CA GLU A 121 4.01 -7.88 13.67
C GLU A 121 3.50 -8.41 15.00
N ALA A 122 2.81 -7.58 15.78
CA ALA A 122 2.29 -7.98 17.09
C ALA A 122 1.25 -9.10 17.00
N THR A 123 0.45 -9.16 15.93
CA THR A 123 -0.49 -10.25 15.65
C THR A 123 0.24 -11.48 15.11
N ALA A 124 1.16 -11.28 14.18
CA ALA A 124 1.93 -12.36 13.56
C ALA A 124 2.78 -13.15 14.58
N THR A 125 3.27 -12.47 15.62
CA THR A 125 4.13 -13.07 16.66
C THR A 125 3.36 -13.45 17.93
N ALA A 126 2.08 -13.15 18.03
CA ALA A 126 1.28 -13.43 19.22
C ALA A 126 1.22 -14.92 19.57
N GLY A 127 1.57 -15.26 20.80
CA GLY A 127 1.46 -16.62 21.35
C GLY A 127 2.44 -17.63 20.73
N GLY A 128 3.53 -17.22 20.10
CA GLY A 128 4.48 -18.12 19.45
C GLY A 128 3.90 -18.93 18.30
N ARG A 129 2.67 -18.69 17.91
CA ARG A 129 2.03 -19.30 16.75
C ARG A 129 2.22 -18.41 15.55
N LYS A 130 2.87 -18.94 14.52
CA LYS A 130 2.88 -18.31 13.20
C LYS A 130 1.43 -18.19 12.73
N TYR A 131 1.03 -16.99 12.30
CA TYR A 131 -0.24 -16.83 11.58
C TYR A 131 -0.35 -17.91 10.49
N ARG A 132 -1.42 -18.66 10.52
CA ARG A 132 -1.78 -19.57 9.43
C ARG A 132 -2.99 -18.98 8.74
N PRO A 133 -2.87 -18.59 7.46
CA PRO A 133 -4.03 -18.14 6.70
C PRO A 133 -5.11 -19.24 6.70
N PRO A 134 -6.38 -18.88 6.63
CA PRO A 134 -7.45 -19.85 6.46
C PRO A 134 -7.15 -20.75 5.26
N LYS A 135 -7.33 -22.06 5.44
CA LYS A 135 -7.26 -22.98 4.31
C LYS A 135 -8.39 -22.61 3.34
N LYS A 136 -8.01 -22.38 2.09
CA LYS A 136 -8.98 -22.23 0.99
C LYS A 136 -9.79 -23.51 0.82
#